data_8252de749d1f82d10f698768989e80ca
#
_entry.id   8252de749d1f82d10f698768989e80ca
#
_cell.length_a   1.000
_cell.length_b   1.000
_cell.length_c   1.000
_cell.angle_alpha   90.00
_cell.angle_beta   90.00
_cell.angle_gamma   90.00
#
_symmetry.space_group_name_H-M   'P 1'
#
loop_
_entity.id
_entity.type
_entity.pdbx_description
1 polymer ?
#
loop_
_entity_poly.entity_id
_entity_poly.type
_entity_poly.pdbx_seq_one_letter_code
_entity_poly.pdbx_strand_id
1 'polypeptide(L)'
;GLIDAAALPDDWRERLTAPRPLLARFDQPQPLVMGILNITPDSFSDGGRHDAPDAAITAAHAMHASGAAIIDVGAESTRPGAPELPLPQELARLAPLWAGLKGLPVSIDTRKAPVMAAALDAGAMIVNDVSALGHDPAALALVAQRGCRVILMHHQGTPET
;
A
#
# COMPACT_ATOMS: atom_id res chain seq x y z
N GLY A 1 -1.45 22.94 -13.81
CA GLY A 1 -2.75 23.58 -13.94
C GLY A 1 -3.84 22.55 -14.13
N LEU A 2 -5.06 22.87 -13.74
CA LEU A 2 -6.24 22.03 -13.97
C LEU A 2 -6.48 21.93 -15.48
N ILE A 3 -6.66 20.73 -15.99
CA ILE A 3 -7.07 20.48 -17.37
C ILE A 3 -8.59 20.31 -17.36
N ASP A 4 -9.28 21.04 -18.23
CA ASP A 4 -10.71 20.85 -18.43
C ASP A 4 -10.95 19.44 -18.98
N ALA A 5 -11.82 18.68 -18.32
CA ALA A 5 -12.18 17.34 -18.75
C ALA A 5 -12.74 17.30 -20.18
N ALA A 6 -13.36 18.39 -20.66
CA ALA A 6 -13.81 18.53 -22.02
C ALA A 6 -12.68 18.63 -23.06
N ALA A 7 -11.47 19.02 -22.62
CA ALA A 7 -10.28 19.10 -23.48
C ALA A 7 -9.52 17.77 -23.58
N LEU A 8 -9.91 16.74 -22.84
CA LEU A 8 -9.31 15.42 -22.93
C LEU A 8 -9.84 14.67 -24.16
N PRO A 9 -8.98 13.86 -24.85
CA PRO A 9 -9.44 12.88 -25.83
C PRO A 9 -10.57 12.00 -25.27
N ASP A 10 -11.52 11.61 -26.11
CA ASP A 10 -12.71 10.86 -25.68
C ASP A 10 -12.36 9.55 -24.98
N ASP A 11 -11.36 8.82 -25.47
CA ASP A 11 -10.87 7.58 -24.87
C ASP A 11 -10.28 7.81 -23.47
N TRP A 12 -9.60 8.92 -23.24
CA TRP A 12 -9.09 9.30 -21.93
C TRP A 12 -10.21 9.70 -20.98
N ARG A 13 -11.19 10.47 -21.49
CA ARG A 13 -12.35 10.88 -20.71
C ARG A 13 -13.12 9.64 -20.24
N GLU A 14 -13.42 8.73 -21.15
CA GLU A 14 -14.10 7.48 -20.82
C GLU A 14 -13.33 6.65 -19.79
N ARG A 15 -12.01 6.47 -19.98
CA ARG A 15 -11.15 5.74 -19.03
C ARG A 15 -11.06 6.38 -17.65
N LEU A 16 -11.20 7.70 -17.55
CA LEU A 16 -11.14 8.43 -16.27
C LEU A 16 -12.49 8.50 -15.58
N THR A 17 -13.60 8.51 -16.33
CA THR A 17 -14.96 8.72 -15.79
C THR A 17 -15.81 7.47 -15.78
N ALA A 18 -15.45 6.42 -16.54
CA ALA A 18 -16.18 5.16 -16.51
C ALA A 18 -16.22 4.58 -15.09
N PRO A 19 -17.35 4.04 -14.65
CA PRO A 19 -17.41 3.28 -13.41
C PRO A 19 -16.36 2.18 -13.45
N ARG A 20 -15.42 2.24 -12.54
CA ARG A 20 -14.37 1.22 -12.45
C ARG A 20 -14.90 0.09 -11.60
N PRO A 21 -15.06 -1.15 -12.13
CA PRO A 21 -15.43 -2.32 -11.34
C PRO A 21 -14.24 -2.73 -10.43
N LEU A 22 -13.52 -1.72 -9.96
CA LEU A 22 -12.24 -1.82 -9.29
C LEU A 22 -12.31 -2.59 -8.02
N LEU A 23 -13.47 -2.61 -7.46
CA LEU A 23 -13.68 -3.14 -6.14
C LEU A 23 -15.02 -3.87 -6.09
N ALA A 24 -15.32 -4.72 -7.10
CA ALA A 24 -16.60 -5.44 -7.09
C ALA A 24 -16.86 -6.19 -5.78
N ARG A 25 -15.78 -6.61 -5.09
CA ARG A 25 -15.85 -7.14 -3.71
C ARG A 25 -15.95 -6.04 -2.63
N PHE A 26 -15.71 -4.78 -3.00
CA PHE A 26 -15.75 -3.62 -2.13
C PHE A 26 -16.81 -2.61 -2.57
N ASP A 27 -17.64 -2.97 -3.57
CA ASP A 27 -18.78 -2.17 -4.00
C ASP A 27 -19.92 -2.33 -2.99
N GLN A 28 -19.67 -1.77 -1.81
CA GLN A 28 -20.57 -1.75 -0.68
C GLN A 28 -21.05 -0.32 -0.45
N PRO A 29 -22.32 -0.11 -0.11
CA PRO A 29 -22.85 1.24 0.17
C PRO A 29 -22.28 1.88 1.44
N GLN A 30 -21.43 1.18 2.18
CA GLN A 30 -20.83 1.65 3.42
C GLN A 30 -19.34 1.94 3.27
N PRO A 31 -18.76 2.87 4.06
CA PRO A 31 -17.33 3.10 4.08
C PRO A 31 -16.56 1.82 4.38
N LEU A 32 -15.50 1.58 3.61
CA LEU A 32 -14.59 0.47 3.86
C LEU A 32 -13.54 0.89 4.88
N VAL A 33 -13.24 -0.01 5.81
CA VAL A 33 -12.18 0.19 6.79
C VAL A 33 -10.89 -0.44 6.30
N MET A 34 -9.81 0.35 6.28
CA MET A 34 -8.46 -0.14 6.03
C MET A 34 -7.72 -0.25 7.38
N GLY A 35 -7.33 -1.47 7.75
CA GLY A 35 -6.50 -1.73 8.92
C GLY A 35 -5.05 -1.46 8.61
N ILE A 36 -4.35 -0.67 9.43
CA ILE A 36 -2.95 -0.31 9.23
C ILE A 36 -2.06 -1.23 10.05
N LEU A 37 -1.15 -1.94 9.39
CA LEU A 37 -0.18 -2.87 9.99
C LEU A 37 1.24 -2.35 9.77
N ASN A 38 1.79 -1.64 10.75
CA ASN A 38 3.15 -1.11 10.70
C ASN A 38 4.15 -2.12 11.28
N ILE A 39 5.13 -2.52 10.48
CA ILE A 39 6.21 -3.44 10.86
C ILE A 39 7.47 -2.62 11.20
N THR A 40 7.40 -1.91 12.31
CA THR A 40 8.56 -1.18 12.83
C THR A 40 9.18 -1.94 14.00
N PRO A 41 10.48 -1.73 14.31
CA PRO A 41 11.15 -2.39 15.42
C PRO A 41 10.43 -2.24 16.76
N ASP A 42 9.71 -1.14 16.95
CA ASP A 42 9.00 -0.79 18.18
C ASP A 42 7.57 -1.32 18.24
N SER A 43 7.01 -1.72 17.10
CA SER A 43 5.58 -2.09 17.01
C SER A 43 5.26 -3.44 17.63
N PHE A 44 6.26 -4.32 17.83
CA PHE A 44 6.10 -5.67 18.35
C PHE A 44 7.22 -6.03 19.33
N SER A 45 7.69 -5.06 20.13
CA SER A 45 8.89 -5.18 20.97
C SER A 45 8.69 -6.01 22.27
N ASP A 46 7.46 -6.38 22.60
CA ASP A 46 7.16 -7.09 23.87
C ASP A 46 7.46 -8.60 23.83
N GLY A 47 7.74 -9.15 22.66
CA GLY A 47 8.06 -10.56 22.51
C GLY A 47 9.26 -10.77 21.62
N GLY A 48 10.39 -11.01 21.90
CA GLY A 48 11.65 -11.27 21.17
C GLY A 48 11.63 -11.21 19.63
N ARG A 49 12.80 -11.13 19.02
CA ARG A 49 12.97 -10.94 17.55
C ARG A 49 12.28 -11.98 16.65
N HIS A 50 11.94 -13.15 17.20
CA HIS A 50 11.32 -14.25 16.43
C HIS A 50 9.80 -14.21 16.46
N ASP A 51 9.20 -13.54 17.45
CA ASP A 51 7.74 -13.52 17.64
C ASP A 51 7.06 -12.36 16.88
N ALA A 52 7.84 -11.38 16.41
CA ALA A 52 7.32 -10.18 15.74
C ALA A 52 6.56 -10.47 14.43
N PRO A 53 7.02 -11.35 13.51
CA PRO A 53 6.26 -11.70 12.32
C PRO A 53 4.94 -12.41 12.63
N ASP A 54 4.95 -13.36 13.57
CA ASP A 54 3.74 -14.12 13.95
C ASP A 54 2.71 -13.22 14.65
N ALA A 55 3.17 -12.29 15.48
CA ALA A 55 2.31 -11.30 16.10
C ALA A 55 1.68 -10.36 15.06
N ALA A 56 2.45 -9.93 14.05
CA ALA A 56 1.97 -9.10 12.96
C ALA A 56 0.93 -9.83 12.10
N ILE A 57 1.18 -11.10 11.76
CA ILE A 57 0.23 -11.94 11.02
C ILE A 57 -1.05 -12.12 11.83
N THR A 58 -0.94 -12.42 13.13
CA THR A 58 -2.10 -12.54 14.02
C THR A 58 -2.91 -11.26 14.07
N ALA A 59 -2.25 -10.11 14.17
CA ALA A 59 -2.90 -8.80 14.17
C ALA A 59 -3.64 -8.53 12.86
N ALA A 60 -3.04 -8.86 11.71
CA ALA A 60 -3.68 -8.72 10.40
C ALA A 60 -4.98 -9.54 10.30
N HIS A 61 -4.94 -10.80 10.72
CA HIS A 61 -6.12 -11.65 10.74
C HIS A 61 -7.19 -11.15 11.70
N ALA A 62 -6.80 -10.65 12.88
CA ALA A 62 -7.72 -10.06 13.84
C ALA A 62 -8.40 -8.79 13.30
N MET A 63 -7.66 -7.90 12.64
CA MET A 63 -8.22 -6.72 11.98
C MET A 63 -9.23 -7.11 10.91
N HIS A 64 -8.90 -8.09 10.06
CA HIS A 64 -9.80 -8.57 9.02
C HIS A 64 -11.06 -9.21 9.60
N ALA A 65 -10.93 -10.05 10.62
CA ALA A 65 -12.06 -10.65 11.34
C ALA A 65 -12.96 -9.61 12.02
N SER A 66 -12.37 -8.48 12.43
CA SER A 66 -13.09 -7.35 13.03
C SER A 66 -13.73 -6.41 12.01
N GLY A 67 -13.63 -6.72 10.70
CA GLY A 67 -14.31 -5.99 9.64
C GLY A 67 -13.42 -5.09 8.79
N ALA A 68 -12.10 -5.13 8.95
CA ALA A 68 -11.21 -4.44 8.01
C ALA A 68 -11.31 -5.10 6.62
N ALA A 69 -11.67 -4.31 5.62
CA ALA A 69 -11.81 -4.74 4.24
C ALA A 69 -10.45 -4.87 3.52
N ILE A 70 -9.45 -4.15 3.99
CA ILE A 70 -8.09 -4.12 3.45
C ILE A 70 -7.12 -4.06 4.62
N ILE A 71 -5.97 -4.74 4.51
CA ILE A 71 -4.86 -4.62 5.46
C ILE A 71 -3.71 -3.93 4.74
N ASP A 72 -3.36 -2.73 5.20
CA ASP A 72 -2.28 -1.91 4.65
C ASP A 72 -0.99 -2.19 5.43
N VAL A 73 -0.04 -2.82 4.77
CA VAL A 73 1.19 -3.33 5.37
C VAL A 73 2.34 -2.41 5.00
N GLY A 74 3.01 -1.83 5.98
CA GLY A 74 4.17 -0.97 5.79
C GLY A 74 5.31 -1.30 6.74
N ALA A 75 6.56 -1.25 6.26
CA ALA A 75 7.75 -1.49 7.08
C ALA A 75 8.60 -0.23 7.28
N GLU A 76 8.33 0.82 6.54
CA GLU A 76 8.97 2.13 6.65
C GLU A 76 8.02 3.13 7.33
N SER A 77 8.57 3.96 8.23
CA SER A 77 7.80 5.08 8.79
C SER A 77 7.74 6.22 7.77
N THR A 78 6.53 6.56 7.36
CA THR A 78 6.28 7.68 6.43
C THR A 78 6.05 9.01 7.16
N ARG A 79 6.31 9.08 8.48
CA ARG A 79 6.20 10.33 9.25
C ARG A 79 7.22 11.35 8.77
N PRO A 80 6.86 12.65 8.70
CA PRO A 80 7.82 13.71 8.38
C PRO A 80 9.08 13.62 9.26
N GLY A 81 10.27 13.68 8.63
CA GLY A 81 11.55 13.59 9.35
C GLY A 81 11.99 12.18 9.75
N ALA A 82 11.21 11.15 9.49
CA ALA A 82 11.66 9.78 9.72
C ALA A 82 12.80 9.42 8.74
N PRO A 83 13.88 8.76 9.21
CA PRO A 83 14.94 8.32 8.33
C PRO A 83 14.41 7.27 7.35
N GLU A 84 14.87 7.37 6.11
CA GLU A 84 14.53 6.38 5.08
C GLU A 84 15.08 5.00 5.47
N LEU A 85 14.22 3.99 5.36
CA LEU A 85 14.61 2.60 5.58
C LEU A 85 15.32 2.07 4.34
N PRO A 86 16.58 1.55 4.46
CA PRO A 86 17.27 0.96 3.31
C PRO A 86 16.47 -0.20 2.69
N LEU A 87 16.43 -0.26 1.36
CA LEU A 87 15.70 -1.26 0.60
C LEU A 87 15.90 -2.71 1.08
N PRO A 88 17.15 -3.19 1.34
CA PRO A 88 17.33 -4.57 1.82
C PRO A 88 16.69 -4.83 3.18
N GLN A 89 16.64 -3.81 4.03
CA GLN A 89 16.02 -3.92 5.35
C GLN A 89 14.49 -3.94 5.26
N GLU A 90 13.92 -3.14 4.37
CA GLU A 90 12.48 -3.13 4.13
C GLU A 90 12.00 -4.48 3.60
N LEU A 91 12.68 -5.01 2.58
CA LEU A 91 12.40 -6.35 2.06
C LEU A 91 12.54 -7.43 3.13
N ALA A 92 13.60 -7.37 3.95
CA ALA A 92 13.83 -8.35 5.01
C ALA A 92 12.75 -8.33 6.12
N ARG A 93 12.19 -7.15 6.43
CA ARG A 93 11.10 -7.02 7.40
C ARG A 93 9.80 -7.60 6.89
N LEU A 94 9.52 -7.44 5.60
CA LEU A 94 8.26 -7.86 4.98
C LEU A 94 8.26 -9.33 4.57
N ALA A 95 9.41 -9.88 4.17
CA ALA A 95 9.52 -11.24 3.64
C ALA A 95 8.86 -12.33 4.51
N PRO A 96 9.04 -12.34 5.85
CA PRO A 96 8.44 -13.39 6.69
C PRO A 96 6.91 -13.35 6.76
N LEU A 97 6.28 -12.25 6.37
CA LEU A 97 4.84 -12.05 6.55
C LEU A 97 4.02 -12.66 5.43
N TRP A 98 4.56 -12.73 4.21
CA TRP A 98 3.77 -13.00 3.01
C TRP A 98 3.02 -14.33 3.05
N ALA A 99 3.66 -15.37 3.59
CA ALA A 99 3.03 -16.68 3.68
C ALA A 99 1.79 -16.66 4.60
N GLY A 100 1.89 -15.96 5.73
CA GLY A 100 0.81 -15.85 6.71
C GLY A 100 -0.30 -14.86 6.31
N LEU A 101 0.00 -13.93 5.41
CA LEU A 101 -0.98 -12.95 4.90
C LEU A 101 -1.73 -13.45 3.66
N LYS A 102 -1.37 -14.62 3.13
CA LYS A 102 -1.99 -15.18 1.93
C LYS A 102 -3.51 -15.32 2.12
N GLY A 103 -4.25 -14.78 1.14
CA GLY A 103 -5.72 -14.81 1.16
C GLY A 103 -6.37 -13.58 1.81
N LEU A 104 -5.61 -12.76 2.55
CA LEU A 104 -6.10 -11.46 3.00
C LEU A 104 -6.04 -10.43 1.86
N PRO A 105 -6.93 -9.43 1.84
CA PRO A 105 -6.87 -8.32 0.90
C PRO A 105 -5.79 -7.33 1.35
N VAL A 106 -4.56 -7.52 0.86
CA VAL A 106 -3.38 -6.74 1.27
C VAL A 106 -3.14 -5.56 0.34
N SER A 107 -2.88 -4.40 0.95
CA SER A 107 -2.23 -3.23 0.38
C SER A 107 -0.79 -3.17 0.89
N ILE A 108 0.15 -2.75 0.06
CA ILE A 108 1.54 -2.48 0.46
C ILE A 108 1.80 -0.98 0.50
N ASP A 109 2.16 -0.46 1.70
CA ASP A 109 2.59 0.92 1.89
C ASP A 109 4.11 1.00 1.72
N THR A 110 4.53 1.51 0.56
CA THR A 110 5.94 1.69 0.21
C THR A 110 6.12 2.66 -0.93
N ARG A 111 7.28 3.32 -0.97
CA ARG A 111 7.70 4.23 -2.05
C ARG A 111 8.66 3.57 -3.05
N LYS A 112 9.09 2.32 -2.79
CA LYS A 112 10.17 1.65 -3.52
C LYS A 112 9.63 0.59 -4.46
N ALA A 113 9.88 0.72 -5.75
CA ALA A 113 9.41 -0.22 -6.77
C ALA A 113 9.80 -1.69 -6.52
N PRO A 114 11.02 -2.03 -6.05
CA PRO A 114 11.34 -3.43 -5.74
C PRO A 114 10.50 -4.02 -4.60
N VAL A 115 10.10 -3.21 -3.61
CA VAL A 115 9.21 -3.65 -2.53
C VAL A 115 7.80 -3.85 -3.06
N MET A 116 7.31 -2.91 -3.89
CA MET A 116 6.02 -3.05 -4.59
C MET A 116 5.97 -4.37 -5.39
N ALA A 117 7.02 -4.64 -6.16
CA ALA A 117 7.12 -5.86 -6.96
C ALA A 117 7.05 -7.11 -6.10
N ALA A 118 7.85 -7.20 -5.03
CA ALA A 118 7.88 -8.34 -4.13
C ALA A 118 6.52 -8.58 -3.44
N ALA A 119 5.85 -7.51 -3.01
CA ALA A 119 4.53 -7.60 -2.41
C ALA A 119 3.46 -8.08 -3.40
N LEU A 120 3.46 -7.54 -4.63
CA LEU A 120 2.54 -7.96 -5.69
C LEU A 120 2.77 -9.42 -6.10
N ASP A 121 4.02 -9.88 -6.17
CA ASP A 121 4.37 -11.27 -6.43
C ASP A 121 3.89 -12.19 -5.30
N ALA A 122 3.85 -11.69 -4.08
CA ALA A 122 3.33 -12.41 -2.92
C ALA A 122 1.79 -12.38 -2.81
N GLY A 123 1.11 -11.61 -3.66
CA GLY A 123 -0.35 -11.57 -3.72
C GLY A 123 -1.00 -10.30 -3.17
N ALA A 124 -0.24 -9.26 -2.86
CA ALA A 124 -0.80 -7.95 -2.57
C ALA A 124 -1.60 -7.43 -3.78
N MET A 125 -2.68 -6.72 -3.53
CA MET A 125 -3.63 -6.29 -4.57
C MET A 125 -3.55 -4.80 -4.86
N ILE A 126 -2.99 -4.04 -3.93
CA ILE A 126 -2.97 -2.58 -3.94
C ILE A 126 -1.56 -2.12 -3.61
N VAL A 127 -1.09 -1.09 -4.29
CA VAL A 127 0.09 -0.31 -3.91
C VAL A 127 -0.40 1.01 -3.32
N ASN A 128 0.00 1.29 -2.09
CA ASN A 128 -0.23 2.55 -1.40
C ASN A 128 1.09 3.32 -1.35
N ASP A 129 1.16 4.48 -2.02
CA ASP A 129 2.39 5.25 -2.09
C ASP A 129 2.15 6.73 -1.74
N VAL A 130 2.68 7.12 -0.59
CA VAL A 130 2.60 8.50 -0.08
C VAL A 130 3.36 9.51 -0.95
N SER A 131 4.26 9.06 -1.82
CA SER A 131 4.97 9.91 -2.79
C SER A 131 4.25 10.06 -4.13
N ALA A 132 3.07 9.43 -4.28
CA ALA A 132 2.31 9.40 -5.53
C ALA A 132 3.16 8.90 -6.73
N LEU A 133 3.96 7.84 -6.52
CA LEU A 133 4.90 7.23 -7.48
C LEU A 133 6.04 8.17 -7.91
N GLY A 134 6.29 9.21 -7.12
CA GLY A 134 7.32 10.20 -7.43
C GLY A 134 8.70 9.92 -6.83
N HIS A 135 8.80 8.99 -5.84
CA HIS A 135 10.06 8.69 -5.16
C HIS A 135 10.96 7.76 -5.98
N ASP A 136 10.41 6.67 -6.49
CA ASP A 136 11.15 5.69 -7.30
C ASP A 136 10.77 5.82 -8.77
N PRO A 137 11.73 6.14 -9.67
CA PRO A 137 11.44 6.31 -11.10
C PRO A 137 10.83 5.07 -11.78
N ALA A 138 11.05 3.88 -11.23
CA ALA A 138 10.51 2.64 -11.77
C ALA A 138 9.08 2.35 -11.31
N ALA A 139 8.58 3.04 -10.26
CA ALA A 139 7.30 2.74 -9.65
C ALA A 139 6.11 2.87 -10.63
N LEU A 140 6.05 3.97 -11.38
CA LEU A 140 4.97 4.20 -12.34
C LEU A 140 4.91 3.11 -13.42
N ALA A 141 6.06 2.75 -13.99
CA ALA A 141 6.14 1.72 -15.02
C ALA A 141 5.73 0.35 -14.45
N LEU A 142 6.17 0.04 -13.23
CA LEU A 142 5.84 -1.21 -12.54
C LEU A 142 4.33 -1.34 -12.33
N VAL A 143 3.67 -0.36 -11.72
CA VAL A 143 2.24 -0.45 -11.42
C VAL A 143 1.40 -0.50 -12.68
N ALA A 144 1.82 0.22 -13.74
CA ALA A 144 1.17 0.17 -15.05
C ALA A 144 1.29 -1.23 -15.69
N GLN A 145 2.49 -1.83 -15.66
CA GLN A 145 2.74 -3.17 -16.18
C GLN A 145 1.95 -4.24 -15.41
N ARG A 146 1.87 -4.12 -14.09
CA ARG A 146 1.17 -5.07 -13.22
C ARG A 146 -0.35 -4.91 -13.26
N GLY A 147 -0.86 -3.76 -13.70
CA GLY A 147 -2.29 -3.45 -13.71
C GLY A 147 -2.90 -3.51 -12.31
N CYS A 148 -2.09 -3.29 -11.26
CA CYS A 148 -2.54 -3.31 -9.88
C CYS A 148 -3.30 -2.02 -9.53
N ARG A 149 -4.02 -2.04 -8.42
CA ARG A 149 -4.66 -0.84 -7.87
C ARG A 149 -3.63 0.02 -7.17
N VAL A 150 -3.85 1.33 -7.18
CA VAL A 150 -2.95 2.27 -6.50
C VAL A 150 -3.75 3.23 -5.62
N ILE A 151 -3.18 3.55 -4.46
CA ILE A 151 -3.60 4.64 -3.59
C ILE A 151 -2.47 5.65 -3.63
N LEU A 152 -2.76 6.87 -4.03
CA LEU A 152 -1.79 7.95 -4.19
C LEU A 152 -2.17 9.09 -3.24
N MET A 153 -1.26 9.45 -2.35
CA MET A 153 -1.46 10.61 -1.51
C MET A 153 -1.18 11.88 -2.31
N HIS A 154 -2.10 12.83 -2.24
CA HIS A 154 -1.85 14.19 -2.71
C HIS A 154 -1.40 15.05 -1.53
N HIS A 155 -0.27 15.72 -1.67
CA HIS A 155 0.19 16.75 -0.74
C HIS A 155 0.72 17.96 -1.50
N GLN A 156 0.60 19.14 -0.91
CA GLN A 156 1.16 20.36 -1.43
C GLN A 156 2.11 20.95 -0.37
N GLY A 157 3.38 20.98 -0.71
CA GLY A 157 4.43 21.39 0.22
C GLY A 157 4.76 20.33 1.29
N THR A 158 5.57 20.73 2.27
CA THR A 158 5.87 19.95 3.48
C THR A 158 5.33 20.70 4.70
N PRO A 159 5.21 20.05 5.88
CA PRO A 159 4.80 20.73 7.10
C PRO A 159 5.67 21.95 7.47
N GLU A 160 6.84 22.07 6.88
CA GLU A 160 7.80 23.17 7.10
C GLU A 160 7.69 24.27 6.05
N THR A 161 6.90 24.07 4.99
CA THR A 161 6.66 25.03 3.88
C THR A 161 5.18 25.26 3.66
#